data_28a76683a54355c8578e4751ee330bb9
#
_entry.id   28a76683a54355c8578e4751ee330bb9
#
_cell.length_a   1.000
_cell.length_b   1.000
_cell.length_c   1.000
_cell.angle_alpha   90.00
_cell.angle_beta   90.00
_cell.angle_gamma   90.00
#
_symmetry.space_group_name_H-M   'P 1'
#
loop_
_entity.id
_entity.type
_entity.pdbx_description
1 polymer ?
#
loop_
_entity_poly.entity_id
_entity_poly.type
_entity_poly.pdbx_seq_one_letter_code
_entity_poly.pdbx_strand_id
1 'polypeptide(L)'
;FDAMMGHIDMMSRDIAIMEVLGPNPRATVNFVKQTLKKDAAGNQALERSATKAASSIDALYSSVTGNMNAPVDSRIGFTFAGIRQMLQSAQLGAAAISATTDMNFGRIARSMVGLPQTKMLKKYLSLMNPLGLEEKGKLAVRLGLTAEAWSTLASAQMRYVGDLSGPEVTRRISDFVMRASLLSPWTNAGRWAFGMEFLGNLADNSGKAFNDLDPMMRRTLDHYGIGEGKWDIVRSTPLYEHEGASFLRAEDIETRTDIRSDLARDLATSVLVMVETETNFAVPSSSLRGRVALTGDTRPGTIAGELTRSFAMYKNFGVTLVNTHIMRGLNQPTSRGKGTYFADLLISTTIMGALALQLKEMSKGRDPRPMEGPEFWGAAFLQGGGLGIYGDFLFSDVNRYDRGLAETIAGPVVGFADDVRKLTIGNVTQAIKGEDTNAASEFINFAARYTPGSSLWYSRLALERMVIDQSKKWVDPDTTSKMRRLETRYRNQYGQNYWWRPGKTTPERSPNLSNVFE
;
A
#
# COMPACT_ATOMS: atom_id res chain seq x y z
N PHE A 1 -10.85 -26.27 -5.19
CA PHE A 1 -11.40 -25.01 -4.65
C PHE A 1 -10.79 -23.81 -5.37
N ASP A 2 -9.47 -23.66 -5.39
CA ASP A 2 -8.77 -22.48 -5.99
C ASP A 2 -9.08 -22.30 -7.48
N ALA A 3 -9.16 -23.41 -8.24
CA ALA A 3 -9.54 -23.35 -9.65
C ALA A 3 -10.99 -22.89 -9.87
N MET A 4 -11.91 -23.29 -8.99
CA MET A 4 -13.30 -22.82 -9.04
C MET A 4 -13.39 -21.32 -8.72
N MET A 5 -12.68 -20.86 -7.68
CA MET A 5 -12.68 -19.46 -7.31
C MET A 5 -12.04 -18.58 -8.40
N GLY A 6 -10.96 -19.06 -9.02
CA GLY A 6 -10.36 -18.39 -10.17
C GLY A 6 -11.28 -18.31 -11.38
N HIS A 7 -12.09 -19.35 -11.63
CA HIS A 7 -13.09 -19.35 -12.68
C HIS A 7 -14.24 -18.36 -12.40
N ILE A 8 -14.74 -18.33 -11.17
CA ILE A 8 -15.78 -17.38 -10.74
C ILE A 8 -15.28 -15.95 -10.88
N ASP A 9 -14.06 -15.65 -10.44
CA ASP A 9 -13.45 -14.31 -10.58
C ASP A 9 -13.36 -13.89 -12.05
N MET A 10 -12.86 -14.77 -12.91
CA MET A 10 -12.76 -14.50 -14.35
C MET A 10 -14.12 -14.26 -14.99
N MET A 11 -15.10 -15.12 -14.72
CA MET A 11 -16.46 -14.99 -15.27
C MET A 11 -17.16 -13.72 -14.77
N SER A 12 -17.05 -13.41 -13.48
CA SER A 12 -17.62 -12.18 -12.91
C SER A 12 -17.03 -10.93 -13.55
N ARG A 13 -15.73 -10.95 -13.80
CA ARG A 13 -15.01 -9.85 -14.48
C ARG A 13 -15.47 -9.69 -15.92
N ASP A 14 -15.60 -10.79 -16.67
CA ASP A 14 -16.07 -10.77 -18.05
C ASP A 14 -17.51 -10.26 -18.15
N ILE A 15 -18.38 -10.68 -17.22
CA ILE A 15 -19.76 -10.17 -17.14
C ILE A 15 -19.77 -8.67 -16.88
N ALA A 16 -19.03 -8.20 -15.88
CA ALA A 16 -18.95 -6.76 -15.57
C ALA A 16 -18.40 -5.94 -16.73
N ILE A 17 -17.40 -6.44 -17.45
CA ILE A 17 -16.87 -5.80 -18.65
C ILE A 17 -17.94 -5.69 -19.74
N MET A 18 -18.72 -6.76 -19.96
CA MET A 18 -19.80 -6.75 -20.94
C MET A 18 -20.98 -5.85 -20.54
N GLU A 19 -21.30 -5.77 -19.26
CA GLU A 19 -22.33 -4.84 -18.76
C GLU A 19 -21.96 -3.37 -18.99
N VAL A 20 -20.69 -3.02 -18.78
CA VAL A 20 -20.21 -1.62 -18.93
C VAL A 20 -19.91 -1.26 -20.38
N LEU A 21 -19.27 -2.16 -21.13
CA LEU A 21 -18.76 -1.89 -22.48
C LEU A 21 -19.61 -2.51 -23.61
N GLY A 22 -20.68 -3.22 -23.24
CA GLY A 22 -21.56 -3.92 -24.18
C GLY A 22 -21.03 -5.29 -24.61
N PRO A 23 -21.79 -5.99 -25.47
CA PRO A 23 -21.52 -7.39 -25.84
C PRO A 23 -20.21 -7.58 -26.63
N ASN A 24 -19.64 -6.51 -27.16
CA ASN A 24 -18.33 -6.53 -27.80
C ASN A 24 -17.43 -5.44 -27.19
N PRO A 25 -16.87 -5.68 -25.99
CA PRO A 25 -16.08 -4.70 -25.25
C PRO A 25 -14.90 -4.14 -26.05
N ARG A 26 -14.24 -4.99 -26.84
CA ARG A 26 -13.09 -4.59 -27.64
C ARG A 26 -13.46 -3.61 -28.75
N ALA A 27 -14.62 -3.78 -29.38
CA ALA A 27 -15.12 -2.84 -30.37
C ALA A 27 -15.44 -1.48 -29.75
N THR A 28 -16.07 -1.48 -28.56
CA THR A 28 -16.37 -0.26 -27.81
C THR A 28 -15.08 0.48 -27.41
N VAL A 29 -14.07 -0.22 -26.89
CA VAL A 29 -12.75 0.36 -26.58
C VAL A 29 -12.10 0.98 -27.81
N ASN A 30 -12.13 0.27 -28.96
CA ASN A 30 -11.58 0.78 -30.20
C ASN A 30 -12.35 2.01 -30.70
N PHE A 31 -13.67 2.01 -30.59
CA PHE A 31 -14.51 3.18 -30.94
C PHE A 31 -14.14 4.40 -30.10
N VAL A 32 -14.03 4.25 -28.77
CA VAL A 32 -13.61 5.35 -27.87
C VAL A 32 -12.24 5.91 -28.28
N LYS A 33 -11.27 5.04 -28.57
CA LYS A 33 -9.92 5.45 -29.01
C LYS A 33 -9.94 6.21 -30.34
N GLN A 34 -10.77 5.76 -31.30
CA GLN A 34 -10.93 6.44 -32.59
C GLN A 34 -11.58 7.81 -32.42
N THR A 35 -12.60 7.91 -31.57
CA THR A 35 -13.27 9.18 -31.25
C THR A 35 -12.29 10.16 -30.62
N LEU A 36 -11.51 9.72 -29.60
CA LEU A 36 -10.47 10.57 -28.98
C LEU A 36 -9.46 11.11 -30.01
N LYS A 37 -9.00 10.27 -30.92
CA LYS A 37 -8.07 10.71 -31.99
C LYS A 37 -8.70 11.65 -32.96
N LYS A 38 -9.98 11.43 -33.34
CA LYS A 38 -10.72 12.29 -34.22
C LYS A 38 -10.96 13.68 -33.64
N ASP A 39 -11.35 13.72 -32.34
CA ASP A 39 -11.62 14.98 -31.65
C ASP A 39 -10.33 15.81 -31.41
N ALA A 40 -9.19 15.15 -31.36
CA ALA A 40 -7.88 15.79 -31.20
C ALA A 40 -7.28 16.26 -32.52
N ALA A 41 -7.84 15.88 -33.67
CA ALA A 41 -7.29 16.17 -34.99
C ALA A 41 -7.17 17.68 -35.26
N GLY A 42 -6.05 18.09 -35.82
CA GLY A 42 -5.74 19.50 -36.11
C GLY A 42 -5.07 20.29 -34.97
N ASN A 43 -4.87 19.66 -33.79
CA ASN A 43 -4.08 20.26 -32.71
C ASN A 43 -3.00 19.28 -32.23
N GLN A 44 -1.74 19.56 -32.57
CA GLN A 44 -0.62 18.67 -32.30
C GLN A 44 -0.46 18.31 -30.79
N ALA A 45 -0.77 19.23 -29.87
CA ALA A 45 -0.70 18.97 -28.44
C ALA A 45 -1.80 17.99 -27.99
N LEU A 46 -3.02 18.18 -28.51
CA LEU A 46 -4.15 17.27 -28.25
C LEU A 46 -3.94 15.91 -28.91
N GLU A 47 -3.38 15.82 -30.10
CA GLU A 47 -3.06 14.56 -30.78
C GLU A 47 -2.05 13.72 -30.00
N ARG A 48 -1.00 14.35 -29.44
CA ARG A 48 -0.04 13.67 -28.56
C ARG A 48 -0.73 13.17 -27.29
N SER A 49 -1.58 13.99 -26.69
CA SER A 49 -2.35 13.61 -25.50
C SER A 49 -3.32 12.47 -25.77
N ALA A 50 -4.06 12.53 -26.89
CA ALA A 50 -4.99 11.48 -27.33
C ALA A 50 -4.27 10.15 -27.62
N THR A 51 -3.09 10.20 -28.24
CA THR A 51 -2.28 9.01 -28.49
C THR A 51 -1.84 8.35 -27.18
N LYS A 52 -1.38 9.15 -26.20
CA LYS A 52 -1.01 8.67 -24.88
C LYS A 52 -2.22 8.10 -24.12
N ALA A 53 -3.36 8.77 -24.18
CA ALA A 53 -4.60 8.30 -23.59
C ALA A 53 -5.08 6.97 -24.22
N ALA A 54 -5.00 6.83 -25.54
CA ALA A 54 -5.33 5.59 -26.24
C ALA A 54 -4.45 4.41 -25.81
N SER A 55 -3.14 4.61 -25.67
CA SER A 55 -2.23 3.57 -25.12
C SER A 55 -2.58 3.21 -23.68
N SER A 56 -2.91 4.20 -22.85
CA SER A 56 -3.34 3.95 -21.47
C SER A 56 -4.65 3.16 -21.39
N ILE A 57 -5.61 3.43 -22.29
CA ILE A 57 -6.87 2.68 -22.39
C ILE A 57 -6.60 1.22 -22.77
N ASP A 58 -5.71 0.95 -23.74
CA ASP A 58 -5.33 -0.41 -24.12
C ASP A 58 -4.67 -1.16 -22.96
N ALA A 59 -3.77 -0.51 -22.25
CA ALA A 59 -3.10 -1.10 -21.11
C ALA A 59 -4.08 -1.39 -19.94
N LEU A 60 -5.01 -0.47 -19.67
CA LEU A 60 -6.08 -0.69 -18.67
C LEU A 60 -6.98 -1.86 -19.08
N TYR A 61 -7.45 -1.88 -20.31
CA TYR A 61 -8.30 -2.96 -20.81
C TYR A 61 -7.59 -4.31 -20.74
N SER A 62 -6.33 -4.38 -21.22
CA SER A 62 -5.52 -5.60 -21.15
C SER A 62 -5.25 -6.06 -19.71
N SER A 63 -5.14 -5.13 -18.77
CA SER A 63 -4.96 -5.45 -17.36
C SER A 63 -6.26 -5.99 -16.74
N VAL A 64 -7.41 -5.37 -17.03
CA VAL A 64 -8.72 -5.83 -16.53
C VAL A 64 -9.09 -7.20 -17.10
N THR A 65 -8.83 -7.46 -18.39
CA THR A 65 -9.08 -8.75 -19.04
C THR A 65 -8.07 -9.85 -18.66
N GLY A 66 -7.05 -9.53 -17.85
CA GLY A 66 -6.01 -10.49 -17.45
C GLY A 66 -4.95 -10.77 -18.53
N ASN A 67 -5.06 -10.20 -19.74
CA ASN A 67 -4.09 -10.40 -20.81
C ASN A 67 -2.68 -9.90 -20.46
N MET A 68 -2.57 -8.93 -19.53
CA MET A 68 -1.29 -8.44 -19.02
C MET A 68 -0.66 -9.40 -18.00
N ASN A 69 -1.38 -10.42 -17.52
CA ASN A 69 -0.85 -11.37 -16.54
C ASN A 69 -0.16 -12.56 -17.20
N ALA A 70 -0.33 -12.76 -18.51
CA ALA A 70 0.33 -13.81 -19.26
C ALA A 70 1.73 -13.34 -19.73
N PRO A 71 2.83 -13.91 -19.19
CA PRO A 71 4.18 -13.52 -19.60
C PRO A 71 4.48 -13.97 -21.04
N VAL A 72 5.20 -13.13 -21.78
CA VAL A 72 5.70 -13.48 -23.13
C VAL A 72 6.68 -14.64 -23.05
N ASP A 73 7.63 -14.57 -22.11
CA ASP A 73 8.50 -15.67 -21.71
C ASP A 73 8.26 -15.98 -20.23
N SER A 74 7.78 -17.19 -19.95
CA SER A 74 7.45 -17.62 -18.59
C SER A 74 8.69 -17.73 -17.69
N ARG A 75 9.84 -18.12 -18.24
CA ARG A 75 11.07 -18.29 -17.45
C ARG A 75 11.56 -16.93 -16.97
N ILE A 76 11.63 -15.94 -17.87
CA ILE A 76 12.01 -14.57 -17.53
C ILE A 76 10.99 -13.99 -16.53
N GLY A 77 9.70 -14.07 -16.83
CA GLY A 77 8.64 -13.55 -15.99
C GLY A 77 8.65 -14.11 -14.57
N PHE A 78 8.72 -15.44 -14.43
CA PHE A 78 8.76 -16.12 -13.13
C PHE A 78 10.05 -15.85 -12.35
N THR A 79 11.20 -15.77 -13.01
CA THR A 79 12.46 -15.46 -12.35
C THR A 79 12.43 -14.05 -11.73
N PHE A 80 12.06 -13.04 -12.50
CA PHE A 80 11.96 -11.67 -11.98
C PHE A 80 10.85 -11.51 -10.93
N ALA A 81 9.71 -12.16 -11.12
CA ALA A 81 8.64 -12.16 -10.11
C ALA A 81 9.10 -12.82 -8.81
N GLY A 82 9.84 -13.96 -8.89
CA GLY A 82 10.43 -14.62 -7.73
C GLY A 82 11.42 -13.71 -6.98
N ILE A 83 12.31 -13.02 -7.71
CA ILE A 83 13.24 -12.05 -7.13
C ILE A 83 12.48 -10.92 -6.42
N ARG A 84 11.47 -10.33 -7.07
CA ARG A 84 10.65 -9.27 -6.44
C ARG A 84 9.95 -9.75 -5.16
N GLN A 85 9.40 -10.96 -5.15
CA GLN A 85 8.77 -11.55 -3.97
C GLN A 85 9.77 -11.83 -2.84
N MET A 86 10.97 -12.31 -3.16
CA MET A 86 12.03 -12.44 -2.16
C MET A 86 12.46 -11.10 -1.58
N LEU A 87 12.68 -10.10 -2.42
CA LEU A 87 13.02 -8.75 -1.97
C LEU A 87 11.92 -8.16 -1.07
N GLN A 88 10.66 -8.36 -1.44
CA GLN A 88 9.52 -7.94 -0.65
C GLN A 88 9.51 -8.60 0.73
N SER A 89 9.70 -9.91 0.79
CA SER A 89 9.73 -10.65 2.06
C SER A 89 10.94 -10.27 2.93
N ALA A 90 12.03 -9.85 2.34
CA ALA A 90 13.21 -9.40 3.07
C ALA A 90 13.12 -7.93 3.53
N GLN A 91 12.44 -7.06 2.79
CA GLN A 91 12.46 -5.60 3.02
C GLN A 91 11.22 -5.05 3.73
N LEU A 92 10.03 -5.65 3.52
CA LEU A 92 8.77 -5.11 4.04
C LEU A 92 8.38 -5.59 5.44
N GLY A 93 9.23 -6.34 6.14
CA GLY A 93 8.92 -6.80 7.50
C GLY A 93 8.68 -5.67 8.52
N ALA A 94 9.22 -4.48 8.29
CA ALA A 94 8.99 -3.29 9.10
C ALA A 94 7.92 -2.33 8.53
N ALA A 95 7.29 -2.67 7.41
CA ALA A 95 6.32 -1.79 6.75
C ALA A 95 5.05 -1.57 7.59
N ALA A 96 4.72 -2.47 8.52
CA ALA A 96 3.61 -2.28 9.45
C ALA A 96 3.79 -1.03 10.33
N ILE A 97 5.03 -0.67 10.70
CA ILE A 97 5.28 0.59 11.43
C ILE A 97 4.92 1.79 10.54
N SER A 98 5.27 1.75 9.26
CA SER A 98 4.91 2.81 8.32
C SER A 98 3.42 2.86 8.05
N ALA A 99 2.74 1.71 8.02
CA ALA A 99 1.30 1.63 7.81
C ALA A 99 0.49 2.31 8.92
N THR A 100 1.10 2.63 10.07
CA THR A 100 0.44 3.46 11.08
C THR A 100 0.06 4.85 10.54
N THR A 101 0.79 5.37 9.55
CA THR A 101 0.45 6.64 8.88
C THR A 101 -0.86 6.58 8.09
N ASP A 102 -1.31 5.39 7.70
CA ASP A 102 -2.57 5.19 6.98
C ASP A 102 -3.79 5.59 7.81
N MET A 103 -3.69 5.56 9.14
CA MET A 103 -4.75 6.03 10.03
C MET A 103 -5.17 7.47 9.73
N ASN A 104 -4.24 8.28 9.24
CA ASN A 104 -4.55 9.64 8.85
C ASN A 104 -5.45 9.70 7.61
N PHE A 105 -5.18 8.87 6.61
CA PHE A 105 -6.04 8.79 5.43
C PHE A 105 -7.46 8.32 5.82
N GLY A 106 -7.54 7.34 6.74
CA GLY A 106 -8.80 6.90 7.32
C GLY A 106 -9.57 8.04 8.03
N ARG A 107 -8.86 8.91 8.76
CA ARG A 107 -9.46 10.07 9.43
C ARG A 107 -9.99 11.09 8.40
N ILE A 108 -9.18 11.42 7.38
CA ILE A 108 -9.59 12.34 6.32
C ILE A 108 -10.78 11.78 5.53
N ALA A 109 -10.76 10.50 5.15
CA ALA A 109 -11.87 9.87 4.45
C ALA A 109 -13.18 9.93 5.28
N ARG A 110 -13.10 9.64 6.59
CA ARG A 110 -14.25 9.77 7.51
C ARG A 110 -14.84 11.18 7.53
N SER A 111 -13.99 12.20 7.59
CA SER A 111 -14.48 13.59 7.59
C SER A 111 -15.17 13.95 6.28
N MET A 112 -14.77 13.34 5.16
CA MET A 112 -15.35 13.61 3.84
C MET A 112 -16.71 12.94 3.62
N VAL A 113 -17.02 11.87 4.35
CA VAL A 113 -18.29 11.14 4.24
C VAL A 113 -19.22 11.35 5.45
N GLY A 114 -18.90 12.30 6.34
CA GLY A 114 -19.71 12.61 7.52
C GLY A 114 -19.62 11.57 8.64
N LEU A 115 -18.58 10.74 8.69
CA LEU A 115 -18.37 9.76 9.76
C LEU A 115 -17.65 10.37 10.97
N PRO A 116 -18.00 9.90 12.21
CA PRO A 116 -17.31 10.34 13.42
C PRO A 116 -15.82 10.01 13.38
N GLN A 117 -14.97 10.96 13.72
CA GLN A 117 -13.51 10.76 13.73
C GLN A 117 -13.01 10.14 15.05
N THR A 118 -13.82 10.20 16.10
CA THR A 118 -13.52 9.62 17.41
C THR A 118 -13.69 8.10 17.40
N LYS A 119 -12.86 7.39 18.20
CA LYS A 119 -12.89 5.92 18.37
C LYS A 119 -12.27 5.09 17.21
N MET A 120 -11.68 5.72 16.17
CA MET A 120 -11.06 5.01 15.06
C MET A 120 -9.99 4.03 15.53
N LEU A 121 -9.04 4.48 16.35
CA LEU A 121 -7.95 3.63 16.87
C LEU A 121 -8.48 2.43 17.67
N LYS A 122 -9.49 2.65 18.53
CA LYS A 122 -10.11 1.58 19.32
C LYS A 122 -10.73 0.51 18.42
N LYS A 123 -11.43 0.92 17.34
CA LYS A 123 -12.01 0.00 16.35
C LYS A 123 -10.93 -0.78 15.60
N TYR A 124 -9.87 -0.11 15.14
CA TYR A 124 -8.73 -0.78 14.51
C TYR A 124 -8.14 -1.86 15.41
N LEU A 125 -7.79 -1.50 16.65
CA LEU A 125 -7.20 -2.42 17.61
C LEU A 125 -8.14 -3.58 17.95
N SER A 126 -9.45 -3.31 18.06
CA SER A 126 -10.42 -4.39 18.33
C SER A 126 -10.53 -5.37 17.14
N LEU A 127 -10.42 -4.88 15.90
CA LEU A 127 -10.44 -5.71 14.70
C LEU A 127 -9.14 -6.48 14.48
N MET A 128 -8.03 -6.02 15.05
CA MET A 128 -6.75 -6.74 15.04
C MET A 128 -6.65 -7.83 16.11
N ASN A 129 -7.61 -7.93 17.04
CA ASN A 129 -7.61 -8.98 18.05
C ASN A 129 -7.78 -10.36 17.38
N PRO A 130 -6.79 -11.26 17.48
CA PRO A 130 -6.83 -12.56 16.82
C PRO A 130 -7.96 -13.46 17.30
N LEU A 131 -8.46 -13.29 18.53
CA LEU A 131 -9.55 -14.07 19.11
C LEU A 131 -10.94 -13.83 18.45
N GLY A 132 -11.08 -12.86 17.56
CA GLY A 132 -12.33 -12.57 16.87
C GLY A 132 -12.16 -12.29 15.37
N LEU A 133 -10.96 -12.50 14.81
CA LEU A 133 -10.65 -12.18 13.41
C LEU A 133 -11.51 -12.99 12.42
N GLU A 134 -11.78 -14.26 12.71
CA GLU A 134 -12.56 -15.11 11.83
C GLU A 134 -14.05 -14.70 11.78
N GLU A 135 -14.65 -14.39 12.92
CA GLU A 135 -16.05 -13.95 12.99
C GLU A 135 -16.23 -12.56 12.34
N LYS A 136 -15.30 -11.64 12.60
CA LYS A 136 -15.31 -10.32 11.97
C LYS A 136 -15.06 -10.39 10.46
N GLY A 137 -14.19 -11.30 10.02
CA GLY A 137 -14.01 -11.59 8.62
C GLY A 137 -15.28 -12.13 7.97
N LYS A 138 -15.98 -13.06 8.61
CA LYS A 138 -17.29 -13.58 8.15
C LYS A 138 -18.34 -12.48 8.08
N LEU A 139 -18.38 -11.57 9.06
CA LEU A 139 -19.26 -10.41 9.04
C LEU A 139 -18.92 -9.48 7.86
N ALA A 140 -17.65 -9.16 7.67
CA ALA A 140 -17.22 -8.33 6.54
C ALA A 140 -17.64 -8.94 5.19
N VAL A 141 -17.51 -10.27 5.02
CA VAL A 141 -18.00 -10.99 3.84
C VAL A 141 -19.52 -10.81 3.66
N ARG A 142 -20.30 -11.02 4.72
CA ARG A 142 -21.76 -10.87 4.68
C ARG A 142 -22.19 -9.43 4.36
N LEU A 143 -21.34 -8.46 4.65
CA LEU A 143 -21.57 -7.05 4.33
C LEU A 143 -21.09 -6.65 2.92
N GLY A 144 -20.58 -7.57 2.14
CA GLY A 144 -20.04 -7.30 0.80
C GLY A 144 -18.69 -6.57 0.78
N LEU A 145 -18.02 -6.41 1.96
CA LEU A 145 -16.77 -5.67 2.09
C LEU A 145 -15.52 -6.46 1.69
N THR A 146 -15.68 -7.71 1.27
CA THR A 146 -14.56 -8.63 1.09
C THR A 146 -14.46 -9.25 -0.30
N ALA A 147 -15.23 -8.77 -1.27
CA ALA A 147 -15.11 -9.24 -2.65
C ALA A 147 -13.64 -9.16 -3.16
N GLU A 148 -12.89 -8.16 -2.72
CA GLU A 148 -11.44 -8.06 -2.97
C GLU A 148 -10.57 -8.93 -2.06
N ALA A 149 -10.98 -9.21 -0.83
CA ALA A 149 -10.14 -9.91 0.14
C ALA A 149 -10.01 -11.41 -0.13
N TRP A 150 -10.95 -12.02 -0.85
CA TRP A 150 -10.90 -13.42 -1.24
C TRP A 150 -10.04 -13.65 -2.49
N SER A 151 -10.08 -12.76 -3.45
CA SER A 151 -9.13 -12.75 -4.57
C SER A 151 -7.74 -12.24 -4.11
N THR A 152 -7.68 -11.57 -2.99
CA THR A 152 -6.51 -10.91 -2.43
C THR A 152 -6.17 -11.36 -1.02
N LEU A 153 -6.01 -12.65 -0.80
CA LEU A 153 -5.06 -13.12 0.23
C LEU A 153 -3.67 -12.48 0.04
N ALA A 154 -3.48 -11.87 -1.10
CA ALA A 154 -2.40 -11.00 -1.54
C ALA A 154 -2.70 -9.50 -1.40
N SER A 155 -3.73 -9.04 -0.66
CA SER A 155 -4.08 -7.61 -0.69
C SER A 155 -2.96 -6.70 -0.20
N ALA A 156 -2.13 -7.14 0.74
CA ALA A 156 -0.91 -6.44 1.10
C ALA A 156 0.15 -6.53 -0.02
N GLN A 157 0.26 -7.66 -0.72
CA GLN A 157 1.14 -7.79 -1.88
C GLN A 157 0.64 -6.94 -3.05
N MET A 158 -0.67 -6.93 -3.34
CA MET A 158 -1.24 -6.09 -4.37
C MET A 158 -1.12 -4.60 -4.07
N ARG A 159 -1.09 -4.22 -2.80
CA ARG A 159 -0.79 -2.85 -2.39
C ARG A 159 0.58 -2.39 -2.87
N TYR A 160 1.57 -3.28 -2.90
CA TYR A 160 2.97 -2.95 -3.16
C TYR A 160 3.50 -3.46 -4.50
N VAL A 161 3.03 -4.59 -4.98
CA VAL A 161 3.61 -5.28 -6.15
C VAL A 161 2.62 -5.47 -7.29
N GLY A 162 1.39 -5.84 -7.00
CA GLY A 162 0.26 -5.89 -7.95
C GLY A 162 0.52 -6.56 -9.29
N ASP A 163 1.33 -7.61 -9.36
CA ASP A 163 1.76 -8.17 -10.63
C ASP A 163 1.82 -9.71 -10.65
N LEU A 164 2.28 -10.24 -11.76
CA LEU A 164 2.43 -11.64 -12.07
C LEU A 164 2.81 -12.51 -10.86
N SER A 165 2.04 -13.55 -10.60
CA SER A 165 2.38 -14.55 -9.59
C SER A 165 3.71 -15.21 -9.95
N GLY A 166 4.71 -15.05 -9.08
CA GLY A 166 5.99 -15.74 -9.19
C GLY A 166 5.90 -17.22 -8.80
N PRO A 167 7.05 -17.90 -8.64
CA PRO A 167 7.07 -19.28 -8.16
C PRO A 167 6.31 -19.42 -6.84
N GLU A 168 5.55 -20.50 -6.69
CA GLU A 168 4.68 -20.75 -5.53
C GLU A 168 5.42 -20.65 -4.20
N VAL A 169 6.66 -21.11 -4.14
CA VAL A 169 7.49 -21.07 -2.92
C VAL A 169 7.78 -19.64 -2.49
N THR A 170 8.22 -18.77 -3.41
CA THR A 170 8.52 -17.37 -3.09
C THR A 170 7.26 -16.60 -2.73
N ARG A 171 6.13 -16.94 -3.36
CA ARG A 171 4.82 -16.38 -3.03
C ARG A 171 4.43 -16.74 -1.60
N ARG A 172 4.48 -18.01 -1.21
CA ARG A 172 4.14 -18.46 0.15
C ARG A 172 5.02 -17.82 1.21
N ILE A 173 6.33 -17.70 0.96
CA ILE A 173 7.25 -17.03 1.86
C ILE A 173 6.87 -15.55 2.02
N SER A 174 6.61 -14.85 0.93
CA SER A 174 6.20 -13.45 0.97
C SER A 174 4.87 -13.27 1.72
N ASP A 175 3.86 -14.09 1.46
CA ASP A 175 2.58 -14.08 2.15
C ASP A 175 2.74 -14.31 3.65
N PHE A 176 3.57 -15.27 4.03
CA PHE A 176 3.87 -15.54 5.44
C PHE A 176 4.50 -14.31 6.12
N VAL A 177 5.51 -13.70 5.50
CA VAL A 177 6.18 -12.51 6.07
C VAL A 177 5.22 -11.32 6.15
N MET A 178 4.36 -11.10 5.15
CA MET A 178 3.37 -10.03 5.18
C MET A 178 2.35 -10.20 6.32
N ARG A 179 1.96 -11.44 6.63
CA ARG A 179 1.10 -11.74 7.79
C ARG A 179 1.87 -11.62 9.10
N ALA A 180 3.07 -12.19 9.18
CA ALA A 180 3.92 -12.15 10.37
C ALA A 180 4.34 -10.70 10.72
N SER A 181 4.52 -9.82 9.74
CA SER A 181 4.80 -8.40 9.96
C SER A 181 3.62 -7.60 10.49
N LEU A 182 2.41 -8.19 10.53
CA LEU A 182 1.13 -7.56 10.85
C LEU A 182 0.65 -6.54 9.79
N LEU A 183 1.31 -6.41 8.64
CA LEU A 183 0.90 -5.46 7.61
C LEU A 183 -0.45 -5.84 6.98
N SER A 184 -0.63 -7.13 6.61
CA SER A 184 -1.90 -7.61 6.05
C SER A 184 -3.06 -7.52 7.06
N PRO A 185 -2.91 -7.99 8.31
CA PRO A 185 -3.94 -7.78 9.34
C PRO A 185 -4.29 -6.31 9.56
N TRP A 186 -3.30 -5.41 9.60
CA TRP A 186 -3.51 -3.98 9.76
C TRP A 186 -4.35 -3.38 8.62
N THR A 187 -3.96 -3.68 7.38
CA THR A 187 -4.66 -3.19 6.19
C THR A 187 -6.11 -3.68 6.15
N ASN A 188 -6.33 -4.99 6.41
CA ASN A 188 -7.68 -5.57 6.42
C ASN A 188 -8.53 -5.00 7.55
N ALA A 189 -7.98 -4.86 8.76
CA ALA A 189 -8.69 -4.26 9.88
C ALA A 189 -9.13 -2.82 9.57
N GLY A 190 -8.28 -2.04 8.91
CA GLY A 190 -8.61 -0.69 8.46
C GLY A 190 -9.76 -0.64 7.47
N ARG A 191 -9.71 -1.48 6.44
CA ARG A 191 -10.76 -1.58 5.42
C ARG A 191 -12.10 -2.02 6.02
N TRP A 192 -12.09 -3.06 6.84
CA TRP A 192 -13.30 -3.54 7.52
C TRP A 192 -13.87 -2.52 8.49
N ALA A 193 -13.00 -1.88 9.29
CA ALA A 193 -13.44 -0.84 10.23
C ALA A 193 -14.15 0.30 9.53
N PHE A 194 -13.59 0.78 8.41
CA PHE A 194 -14.19 1.87 7.65
C PHE A 194 -15.48 1.43 6.95
N GLY A 195 -15.47 0.32 6.23
CA GLY A 195 -16.63 -0.18 5.49
C GLY A 195 -17.81 -0.53 6.39
N MET A 196 -17.58 -1.24 7.50
CA MET A 196 -18.62 -1.56 8.47
C MET A 196 -19.22 -0.28 9.08
N GLU A 197 -18.37 0.68 9.43
CA GLU A 197 -18.85 1.94 10.01
C GLU A 197 -19.63 2.77 9.00
N PHE A 198 -19.22 2.74 7.72
CA PHE A 198 -19.94 3.46 6.68
C PHE A 198 -21.33 2.83 6.43
N LEU A 199 -21.42 1.51 6.30
CA LEU A 199 -22.71 0.80 6.15
C LEU A 199 -23.59 0.96 7.38
N GLY A 200 -23.02 0.95 8.58
CA GLY A 200 -23.75 1.25 9.82
C GLY A 200 -24.26 2.69 9.87
N ASN A 201 -23.43 3.67 9.46
CA ASN A 201 -23.86 5.08 9.43
C ASN A 201 -24.98 5.32 8.39
N LEU A 202 -24.98 4.61 7.27
CA LEU A 202 -26.12 4.63 6.34
C LEU A 202 -27.38 4.11 7.00
N ALA A 203 -27.28 3.01 7.76
CA ALA A 203 -28.40 2.45 8.52
C ALA A 203 -28.90 3.40 9.61
N ASP A 204 -28.00 4.00 10.40
CA ASP A 204 -28.34 4.97 11.46
C ASP A 204 -29.06 6.21 10.93
N ASN A 205 -28.85 6.56 9.67
CA ASN A 205 -29.46 7.70 9.00
C ASN A 205 -30.67 7.33 8.11
N SER A 206 -31.07 6.06 8.06
CA SER A 206 -32.21 5.59 7.23
C SER A 206 -33.54 6.26 7.58
N GLY A 207 -33.73 6.68 8.85
CA GLY A 207 -34.89 7.43 9.29
C GLY A 207 -34.95 8.88 8.82
N LYS A 208 -33.85 9.43 8.24
CA LYS A 208 -33.78 10.86 7.87
C LYS A 208 -34.08 11.07 6.39
N ALA A 209 -34.76 12.16 6.05
CA ALA A 209 -34.87 12.61 4.68
C ALA A 209 -33.51 13.11 4.17
N PHE A 210 -33.31 13.14 2.84
CA PHE A 210 -32.05 13.51 2.20
C PHE A 210 -31.52 14.87 2.68
N ASN A 211 -32.42 15.85 2.81
CA ASN A 211 -32.07 17.21 3.22
C ASN A 211 -31.71 17.34 4.72
N ASP A 212 -32.05 16.34 5.54
CA ASP A 212 -31.76 16.30 6.98
C ASP A 212 -30.46 15.54 7.28
N LEU A 213 -29.79 14.98 6.23
CA LEU A 213 -28.52 14.33 6.36
C LEU A 213 -27.39 15.33 6.62
N ASP A 214 -26.30 14.84 7.24
CA ASP A 214 -25.06 15.60 7.33
C ASP A 214 -24.63 16.11 5.94
N PRO A 215 -24.21 17.38 5.81
CA PRO A 215 -23.86 17.97 4.52
C PRO A 215 -22.78 17.20 3.74
N MET A 216 -21.82 16.59 4.44
CA MET A 216 -20.76 15.80 3.78
C MET A 216 -21.31 14.45 3.29
N MET A 217 -22.16 13.80 4.10
CA MET A 217 -22.83 12.56 3.69
C MET A 217 -23.74 12.80 2.48
N ARG A 218 -24.56 13.86 2.50
CA ARG A 218 -25.42 14.24 1.38
C ARG A 218 -24.62 14.49 0.10
N ARG A 219 -23.52 15.25 0.21
CA ARG A 219 -22.61 15.50 -0.92
C ARG A 219 -21.99 14.20 -1.45
N THR A 220 -21.65 13.26 -0.57
CA THR A 220 -21.11 11.96 -0.98
C THR A 220 -22.17 11.17 -1.73
N LEU A 221 -23.37 11.05 -1.22
CA LEU A 221 -24.48 10.37 -1.90
C LEU A 221 -24.75 10.97 -3.29
N ASP A 222 -24.84 12.30 -3.41
CA ASP A 222 -25.00 13.00 -4.70
C ASP A 222 -23.86 12.68 -5.66
N HIS A 223 -22.63 12.63 -5.19
CA HIS A 223 -21.45 12.32 -6.00
C HIS A 223 -21.54 10.93 -6.64
N TYR A 224 -22.13 9.97 -5.93
CA TYR A 224 -22.36 8.61 -6.46
C TYR A 224 -23.76 8.43 -7.12
N GLY A 225 -24.43 9.54 -7.41
CA GLY A 225 -25.70 9.53 -8.12
C GLY A 225 -26.90 9.10 -7.29
N ILE A 226 -26.79 9.15 -5.96
CA ILE A 226 -27.87 8.85 -5.00
C ILE A 226 -28.44 10.18 -4.50
N GLY A 227 -29.20 10.88 -5.35
CA GLY A 227 -29.93 12.08 -4.96
C GLY A 227 -31.20 11.77 -4.14
N GLU A 228 -32.00 12.80 -3.81
CA GLU A 228 -33.12 12.73 -2.88
C GLU A 228 -34.08 11.55 -3.15
N GLY A 229 -34.61 11.42 -4.35
CA GLY A 229 -35.56 10.34 -4.69
C GLY A 229 -34.94 8.94 -4.65
N LYS A 230 -33.65 8.81 -4.99
CA LYS A 230 -32.93 7.54 -4.88
C LYS A 230 -32.58 7.20 -3.44
N TRP A 231 -32.28 8.22 -2.62
CA TRP A 231 -32.06 8.03 -1.18
C TRP A 231 -33.31 7.51 -0.48
N ASP A 232 -34.50 7.98 -0.83
CA ASP A 232 -35.75 7.47 -0.26
C ASP A 232 -35.95 5.97 -0.54
N ILE A 233 -35.51 5.49 -1.70
CA ILE A 233 -35.52 4.06 -2.01
C ILE A 233 -34.46 3.33 -1.18
N VAL A 234 -33.22 3.84 -1.14
CA VAL A 234 -32.11 3.21 -0.41
C VAL A 234 -32.42 3.14 1.08
N ARG A 235 -32.86 4.23 1.71
CA ARG A 235 -33.15 4.28 3.15
C ARG A 235 -34.36 3.44 3.59
N SER A 236 -35.29 3.14 2.68
CA SER A 236 -36.44 2.26 2.94
C SER A 236 -36.13 0.76 2.79
N THR A 237 -34.89 0.41 2.43
CA THR A 237 -34.48 -0.99 2.34
C THR A 237 -34.40 -1.61 3.75
N PRO A 238 -34.88 -2.86 3.94
CA PRO A 238 -34.71 -3.58 5.20
C PRO A 238 -33.25 -3.63 5.64
N LEU A 239 -32.98 -3.34 6.90
CA LEU A 239 -31.64 -3.36 7.43
C LEU A 239 -31.19 -4.76 7.82
N TYR A 240 -29.95 -5.08 7.60
CA TYR A 240 -29.32 -6.30 8.08
C TYR A 240 -28.89 -6.13 9.53
N GLU A 241 -29.42 -6.97 10.41
CA GLU A 241 -29.11 -6.95 11.85
C GLU A 241 -28.08 -8.00 12.21
N HIS A 242 -27.05 -7.59 12.96
CA HIS A 242 -26.04 -8.51 13.48
C HIS A 242 -25.50 -8.02 14.83
N GLU A 243 -25.64 -8.85 15.88
CA GLU A 243 -25.17 -8.55 17.24
C GLU A 243 -25.60 -7.17 17.79
N GLY A 244 -26.82 -6.76 17.45
CA GLY A 244 -27.36 -5.46 17.88
C GLY A 244 -26.87 -4.25 17.09
N ALA A 245 -26.20 -4.47 15.98
CA ALA A 245 -25.82 -3.45 15.00
C ALA A 245 -26.61 -3.63 13.70
N SER A 246 -27.06 -2.51 13.13
CA SER A 246 -27.80 -2.49 11.86
C SER A 246 -26.90 -2.02 10.72
N PHE A 247 -27.05 -2.63 9.56
CA PHE A 247 -26.27 -2.30 8.36
C PHE A 247 -27.19 -2.19 7.14
N LEU A 248 -26.91 -1.21 6.28
CA LEU A 248 -27.56 -1.07 4.99
C LEU A 248 -26.69 -1.69 3.91
N ARG A 249 -27.06 -2.90 3.41
CA ARG A 249 -26.26 -3.65 2.45
C ARG A 249 -26.75 -3.45 1.02
N ALA A 250 -25.81 -3.44 0.07
CA ALA A 250 -26.13 -3.40 -1.36
C ALA A 250 -26.94 -4.60 -1.82
N GLU A 251 -26.66 -5.82 -1.28
CA GLU A 251 -27.40 -7.04 -1.56
C GLU A 251 -28.88 -6.94 -1.21
N ASP A 252 -29.23 -6.30 -0.08
CA ASP A 252 -30.60 -6.14 0.34
C ASP A 252 -31.37 -5.13 -0.55
N ILE A 253 -30.66 -4.17 -1.17
CA ILE A 253 -31.24 -3.28 -2.17
C ILE A 253 -31.50 -4.03 -3.47
N GLU A 254 -30.55 -4.87 -3.94
CA GLU A 254 -30.65 -5.62 -5.20
C GLU A 254 -31.79 -6.64 -5.17
N THR A 255 -32.04 -7.26 -4.02
CA THR A 255 -33.07 -8.30 -3.86
C THR A 255 -34.47 -7.75 -3.66
N ARG A 256 -34.68 -6.44 -3.68
CA ARG A 256 -36.00 -5.82 -3.55
C ARG A 256 -36.90 -6.15 -4.75
N THR A 257 -38.14 -6.53 -4.45
CA THR A 257 -39.18 -6.86 -5.46
C THR A 257 -40.21 -5.77 -5.66
N ASP A 258 -40.22 -4.76 -4.79
CA ASP A 258 -41.16 -3.61 -4.82
C ASP A 258 -40.71 -2.48 -5.76
N ILE A 259 -39.51 -2.57 -6.29
CA ILE A 259 -38.95 -1.65 -7.28
C ILE A 259 -38.51 -2.41 -8.54
N ARG A 260 -38.32 -1.69 -9.66
CA ARG A 260 -37.83 -2.33 -10.90
C ARG A 260 -36.42 -2.90 -10.69
N SER A 261 -36.18 -4.08 -11.21
CA SER A 261 -34.93 -4.83 -11.03
C SER A 261 -33.69 -4.09 -11.59
N ASP A 262 -33.86 -3.34 -12.67
CA ASP A 262 -32.78 -2.47 -13.21
C ASP A 262 -32.41 -1.36 -12.24
N LEU A 263 -33.40 -0.67 -11.67
CA LEU A 263 -33.18 0.37 -10.67
C LEU A 263 -32.58 -0.20 -9.37
N ALA A 264 -33.04 -1.36 -8.91
CA ALA A 264 -32.50 -2.05 -7.75
C ALA A 264 -31.01 -2.34 -7.93
N ARG A 265 -30.64 -2.89 -9.08
CA ARG A 265 -29.24 -3.18 -9.43
C ARG A 265 -28.38 -1.93 -9.53
N ASP A 266 -28.87 -0.87 -10.18
CA ASP A 266 -28.16 0.41 -10.31
C ASP A 266 -27.89 1.04 -8.94
N LEU A 267 -28.87 1.03 -8.04
CA LEU A 267 -28.74 1.54 -6.69
C LEU A 267 -27.78 0.70 -5.83
N ALA A 268 -27.93 -0.62 -5.89
CA ALA A 268 -27.02 -1.55 -5.20
C ALA A 268 -25.57 -1.33 -5.66
N THR A 269 -25.36 -1.22 -6.97
CA THR A 269 -24.05 -0.94 -7.57
C THR A 269 -23.51 0.42 -7.12
N SER A 270 -24.35 1.46 -7.09
CA SER A 270 -23.95 2.80 -6.64
C SER A 270 -23.51 2.80 -5.17
N VAL A 271 -24.23 2.10 -4.30
CA VAL A 271 -23.86 1.95 -2.88
C VAL A 271 -22.57 1.15 -2.74
N LEU A 272 -22.43 0.03 -3.45
CA LEU A 272 -21.21 -0.79 -3.41
C LEU A 272 -19.99 -0.01 -3.88
N VAL A 273 -20.08 0.67 -5.02
CA VAL A 273 -19.00 1.51 -5.58
C VAL A 273 -18.65 2.65 -4.63
N MET A 274 -19.65 3.28 -4.01
CA MET A 274 -19.44 4.33 -3.01
C MET A 274 -18.64 3.81 -1.81
N VAL A 275 -19.08 2.72 -1.19
CA VAL A 275 -18.43 2.14 -0.01
C VAL A 275 -17.01 1.67 -0.34
N GLU A 276 -16.83 1.00 -1.47
CA GLU A 276 -15.53 0.50 -1.91
C GLU A 276 -14.56 1.65 -2.23
N THR A 277 -15.02 2.65 -2.97
CA THR A 277 -14.19 3.81 -3.34
C THR A 277 -13.77 4.60 -2.11
N GLU A 278 -14.70 4.89 -1.19
CA GLU A 278 -14.40 5.61 0.03
C GLU A 278 -13.49 4.79 0.97
N THR A 279 -13.65 3.47 0.99
CA THR A 279 -12.71 2.56 1.69
C THR A 279 -11.30 2.64 1.09
N ASN A 280 -11.17 2.76 -0.23
CA ASN A 280 -9.87 2.94 -0.89
C ASN A 280 -9.25 4.32 -0.60
N PHE A 281 -10.04 5.35 -0.32
CA PHE A 281 -9.53 6.62 0.22
C PHE A 281 -9.07 6.47 1.67
N ALA A 282 -9.80 5.72 2.48
CA ALA A 282 -9.47 5.50 3.90
C ALA A 282 -8.22 4.63 4.10
N VAL A 283 -8.04 3.63 3.26
CA VAL A 283 -6.90 2.71 3.28
C VAL A 283 -6.36 2.58 1.84
N PRO A 284 -5.51 3.53 1.40
CA PRO A 284 -5.01 3.55 0.05
C PRO A 284 -4.31 2.24 -0.32
N SER A 285 -4.77 1.60 -1.38
CA SER A 285 -4.18 0.40 -1.94
C SER A 285 -3.70 0.64 -3.36
N SER A 286 -2.84 -0.24 -3.86
CA SER A 286 -2.33 -0.18 -5.22
C SER A 286 -3.49 -0.24 -6.23
N SER A 287 -3.70 0.84 -6.98
CA SER A 287 -4.74 0.90 -7.99
C SER A 287 -4.27 0.37 -9.35
N LEU A 288 -5.19 -0.19 -10.13
CA LEU A 288 -4.94 -0.59 -11.52
C LEU A 288 -4.44 0.60 -12.36
N ARG A 289 -5.07 1.77 -12.17
CA ARG A 289 -4.67 3.01 -12.84
C ARG A 289 -3.25 3.43 -12.49
N GLY A 290 -2.86 3.30 -11.21
CA GLY A 290 -1.50 3.59 -10.75
C GLY A 290 -0.47 2.64 -11.36
N ARG A 291 -0.80 1.35 -11.45
CA ARG A 291 0.07 0.36 -12.10
C ARG A 291 0.28 0.68 -13.57
N VAL A 292 -0.80 0.87 -14.32
CA VAL A 292 -0.72 1.21 -15.74
C VAL A 292 0.02 2.52 -15.99
N ALA A 293 -0.12 3.51 -15.09
CA ALA A 293 0.64 4.76 -15.20
C ALA A 293 2.17 4.54 -15.06
N LEU A 294 2.59 3.53 -14.30
CA LEU A 294 4.00 3.21 -14.10
C LEU A 294 4.56 2.22 -15.12
N THR A 295 3.78 1.20 -15.49
CA THR A 295 4.25 0.10 -16.36
C THR A 295 3.85 0.27 -17.82
N GLY A 296 2.89 1.15 -18.11
CA GLY A 296 2.36 1.34 -19.47
C GLY A 296 1.77 0.05 -20.03
N ASP A 297 2.05 -0.19 -21.29
CA ASP A 297 1.69 -1.39 -22.05
C ASP A 297 2.78 -2.47 -22.10
N THR A 298 3.83 -2.31 -21.25
CA THR A 298 4.94 -3.27 -21.21
C THR A 298 4.48 -4.63 -20.71
N ARG A 299 4.84 -5.69 -21.45
CA ARG A 299 4.42 -7.06 -21.13
C ARG A 299 5.36 -7.75 -20.13
N PRO A 300 4.82 -8.54 -19.17
CA PRO A 300 5.65 -9.40 -18.33
C PRO A 300 6.37 -10.44 -19.17
N GLY A 301 7.54 -10.91 -18.69
CA GLY A 301 8.38 -11.87 -19.42
C GLY A 301 9.16 -11.26 -20.58
N THR A 302 9.15 -9.95 -20.78
CA THR A 302 10.11 -9.23 -21.61
C THR A 302 11.10 -8.51 -20.72
N ILE A 303 12.37 -8.37 -21.16
CA ILE A 303 13.39 -7.68 -20.35
C ILE A 303 12.94 -6.25 -20.03
N ALA A 304 12.45 -5.50 -21.01
CA ALA A 304 11.94 -4.15 -20.79
C ALA A 304 10.76 -4.12 -19.80
N GLY A 305 9.82 -5.05 -19.93
CA GLY A 305 8.69 -5.17 -19.02
C GLY A 305 9.10 -5.52 -17.60
N GLU A 306 10.04 -6.43 -17.42
CA GLU A 306 10.52 -6.82 -16.09
C GLU A 306 11.37 -5.73 -15.42
N LEU A 307 12.19 -5.01 -16.17
CA LEU A 307 12.92 -3.83 -15.68
C LEU A 307 11.95 -2.72 -15.26
N THR A 308 10.92 -2.44 -16.06
CA THR A 308 9.89 -1.44 -15.75
C THR A 308 9.12 -1.81 -14.48
N ARG A 309 8.72 -3.10 -14.32
CA ARG A 309 8.05 -3.59 -13.11
C ARG A 309 8.97 -3.53 -11.89
N SER A 310 10.23 -3.86 -12.05
CA SER A 310 11.23 -3.77 -10.98
C SER A 310 11.48 -2.32 -10.56
N PHE A 311 11.49 -1.39 -11.51
CA PHE A 311 11.55 0.04 -11.25
C PHE A 311 10.26 0.55 -10.58
N ALA A 312 9.08 0.06 -10.99
CA ALA A 312 7.78 0.44 -10.44
C ALA A 312 7.54 -0.11 -9.02
N MET A 313 8.34 -1.10 -8.58
CA MET A 313 8.25 -1.71 -7.26
C MET A 313 8.29 -0.63 -6.17
N TYR A 314 7.31 -0.66 -5.25
CA TYR A 314 7.07 0.33 -4.20
C TYR A 314 6.62 1.74 -4.66
N LYS A 315 6.72 2.10 -5.95
CA LYS A 315 6.34 3.44 -6.46
C LYS A 315 4.83 3.61 -6.64
N ASN A 316 4.11 2.50 -6.77
CA ASN A 316 2.67 2.51 -7.00
C ASN A 316 1.88 3.15 -5.84
N PHE A 317 2.35 3.03 -4.60
CA PHE A 317 1.70 3.68 -3.46
C PHE A 317 1.69 5.21 -3.60
N GLY A 318 2.82 5.82 -3.95
CA GLY A 318 2.89 7.27 -4.18
C GLY A 318 1.97 7.73 -5.32
N VAL A 319 1.92 6.96 -6.42
CA VAL A 319 0.99 7.25 -7.55
C VAL A 319 -0.47 7.09 -7.09
N THR A 320 -0.77 6.08 -6.28
CA THR A 320 -2.12 5.92 -5.71
C THR A 320 -2.50 7.12 -4.85
N LEU A 321 -1.58 7.60 -3.99
CA LEU A 321 -1.83 8.76 -3.14
C LEU A 321 -2.14 10.02 -3.97
N VAL A 322 -1.41 10.23 -5.07
CA VAL A 322 -1.70 11.32 -6.02
C VAL A 322 -3.09 11.15 -6.64
N ASN A 323 -3.39 9.96 -7.15
CA ASN A 323 -4.66 9.69 -7.82
C ASN A 323 -5.88 9.73 -6.87
N THR A 324 -5.68 9.50 -5.59
CA THR A 324 -6.72 9.58 -4.57
C THR A 324 -6.73 10.95 -3.90
N HIS A 325 -5.90 11.16 -2.90
CA HIS A 325 -5.96 12.33 -2.02
C HIS A 325 -5.61 13.65 -2.71
N ILE A 326 -4.58 13.68 -3.58
CA ILE A 326 -4.22 14.92 -4.29
C ILE A 326 -5.35 15.33 -5.24
N MET A 327 -5.85 14.38 -6.04
CA MET A 327 -6.95 14.66 -6.96
C MET A 327 -8.24 15.04 -6.22
N ARG A 328 -8.54 14.38 -5.09
CA ARG A 328 -9.68 14.74 -4.25
C ARG A 328 -9.57 16.15 -3.68
N GLY A 329 -8.38 16.54 -3.23
CA GLY A 329 -8.10 17.91 -2.76
C GLY A 329 -8.28 18.95 -3.86
N LEU A 330 -7.77 18.68 -5.07
CA LEU A 330 -7.93 19.56 -6.23
C LEU A 330 -9.39 19.70 -6.69
N ASN A 331 -10.20 18.66 -6.51
CA ASN A 331 -11.61 18.63 -6.90
C ASN A 331 -12.54 19.20 -5.81
N GLN A 332 -12.01 19.76 -4.70
CA GLN A 332 -12.86 20.48 -3.76
C GLN A 332 -13.51 21.72 -4.42
N PRO A 333 -14.81 22.01 -4.16
CA PRO A 333 -15.57 23.01 -4.93
C PRO A 333 -15.11 24.44 -4.68
N THR A 334 -14.51 24.73 -3.52
CA THR A 334 -14.08 26.06 -3.15
C THR A 334 -12.57 26.15 -2.93
N SER A 335 -11.97 27.30 -3.19
CA SER A 335 -10.54 27.53 -2.91
C SER A 335 -10.21 27.34 -1.43
N ARG A 336 -11.11 27.73 -0.52
CA ARG A 336 -10.97 27.48 0.92
C ARG A 336 -11.01 25.98 1.23
N GLY A 337 -11.93 25.22 0.62
CA GLY A 337 -12.01 23.77 0.77
C GLY A 337 -10.73 23.06 0.27
N LYS A 338 -10.17 23.51 -0.85
CA LYS A 338 -8.87 23.03 -1.34
C LYS A 338 -7.75 23.29 -0.33
N GLY A 339 -7.65 24.54 0.13
CA GLY A 339 -6.62 24.94 1.10
C GLY A 339 -6.72 24.18 2.42
N THR A 340 -7.93 24.03 2.99
CA THR A 340 -8.13 23.28 4.24
C THR A 340 -7.82 21.79 4.07
N TYR A 341 -8.22 21.18 2.95
CA TYR A 341 -7.93 19.78 2.67
C TYR A 341 -6.42 19.51 2.59
N PHE A 342 -5.69 20.33 1.84
CA PHE A 342 -4.23 20.18 1.71
C PHE A 342 -3.48 20.51 3.00
N ALA A 343 -3.92 21.52 3.75
CA ALA A 343 -3.33 21.83 5.05
C ALA A 343 -3.54 20.67 6.05
N ASP A 344 -4.75 20.11 6.11
CA ASP A 344 -5.05 18.95 6.95
C ASP A 344 -4.24 17.72 6.52
N LEU A 345 -4.18 17.43 5.22
CA LEU A 345 -3.38 16.34 4.67
C LEU A 345 -1.89 16.49 5.06
N LEU A 346 -1.32 17.69 4.85
CA LEU A 346 0.08 17.98 5.14
C LEU A 346 0.42 17.85 6.63
N ILE A 347 -0.35 18.53 7.48
CA ILE A 347 -0.08 18.58 8.93
C ILE A 347 -0.23 17.17 9.53
N SER A 348 -1.33 16.51 9.23
CA SER A 348 -1.64 15.23 9.87
C SER A 348 -0.76 14.08 9.35
N THR A 349 -0.39 14.08 8.06
CA THR A 349 0.61 13.11 7.56
C THR A 349 1.98 13.35 8.16
N THR A 350 2.38 14.61 8.39
CA THR A 350 3.64 14.93 9.06
C THR A 350 3.67 14.46 10.52
N ILE A 351 2.58 14.66 11.26
CA ILE A 351 2.46 14.18 12.65
C ILE A 351 2.55 12.64 12.71
N MET A 352 1.81 11.96 11.85
CA MET A 352 1.86 10.49 11.79
C MET A 352 3.21 9.98 11.29
N GLY A 353 3.86 10.72 10.42
CA GLY A 353 5.22 10.45 9.97
C GLY A 353 6.24 10.60 11.09
N ALA A 354 6.09 11.60 11.97
CA ALA A 354 6.91 11.74 13.16
C ALA A 354 6.77 10.52 14.08
N LEU A 355 5.53 10.06 14.34
CA LEU A 355 5.28 8.85 15.11
C LEU A 355 5.97 7.62 14.48
N ALA A 356 5.77 7.40 13.18
CA ALA A 356 6.38 6.29 12.47
C ALA A 356 7.92 6.34 12.50
N LEU A 357 8.50 7.54 12.37
CA LEU A 357 9.94 7.76 12.48
C LEU A 357 10.46 7.35 13.86
N GLN A 358 9.80 7.80 14.94
CA GLN A 358 10.20 7.44 16.31
C GLN A 358 10.10 5.94 16.58
N LEU A 359 9.01 5.29 16.16
CA LEU A 359 8.85 3.84 16.28
C LEU A 359 9.94 3.07 15.52
N LYS A 360 10.34 3.55 14.34
CA LYS A 360 11.45 2.97 13.58
C LYS A 360 12.80 3.13 14.26
N GLU A 361 13.07 4.27 14.86
CA GLU A 361 14.31 4.48 15.61
C GLU A 361 14.38 3.50 16.80
N MET A 362 13.29 3.40 17.56
CA MET A 362 13.21 2.44 18.67
C MET A 362 13.36 0.98 18.22
N SER A 363 12.75 0.60 17.09
CA SER A 363 12.90 -0.76 16.54
C SER A 363 14.31 -1.09 16.04
N LYS A 364 15.19 -0.09 15.91
CA LYS A 364 16.60 -0.24 15.58
C LYS A 364 17.54 -0.21 16.81
N GLY A 365 16.99 -0.18 18.01
CA GLY A 365 17.76 -0.14 19.26
C GLY A 365 18.25 1.24 19.65
N ARG A 366 17.72 2.32 19.04
CA ARG A 366 18.06 3.71 19.33
C ARG A 366 16.95 4.38 20.13
N ASP A 367 17.32 5.40 20.89
CA ASP A 367 16.34 6.29 21.49
C ASP A 367 15.56 7.05 20.39
N PRO A 368 14.35 7.53 20.69
CA PRO A 368 13.66 8.47 19.81
C PRO A 368 14.57 9.66 19.46
N ARG A 369 14.37 10.25 18.29
CA ARG A 369 15.06 11.49 17.92
C ARG A 369 14.46 12.69 18.65
N PRO A 370 15.27 13.67 19.05
CA PRO A 370 14.76 14.97 19.42
C PRO A 370 13.85 15.52 18.32
N MET A 371 12.67 16.02 18.70
CA MET A 371 11.69 16.54 17.74
C MET A 371 11.91 18.04 17.43
N GLU A 372 13.17 18.46 17.49
CA GLU A 372 13.57 19.82 17.25
C GLU A 372 14.11 20.01 15.82
N GLY A 373 13.89 21.21 15.30
CA GLY A 373 14.46 21.65 14.05
C GLY A 373 13.80 21.13 12.76
N PRO A 374 14.11 21.79 11.64
CA PRO A 374 13.51 21.50 10.34
C PRO A 374 13.92 20.14 9.76
N GLU A 375 15.08 19.60 10.17
CA GLU A 375 15.56 18.30 9.69
C GLU A 375 14.68 17.13 10.18
N PHE A 376 14.26 17.16 11.45
CA PHE A 376 13.33 16.17 11.98
C PHE A 376 11.97 16.26 11.29
N TRP A 377 11.39 17.46 11.22
CA TRP A 377 10.06 17.65 10.65
C TRP A 377 10.05 17.43 9.14
N GLY A 378 11.14 17.74 8.44
CA GLY A 378 11.34 17.37 7.04
C GLY A 378 11.35 15.86 6.83
N ALA A 379 12.08 15.11 7.67
CA ALA A 379 12.10 13.66 7.65
C ALA A 379 10.73 13.07 8.01
N ALA A 380 10.03 13.63 8.99
CA ALA A 380 8.67 13.25 9.37
C ALA A 380 7.66 13.46 8.24
N PHE A 381 7.72 14.61 7.54
CA PHE A 381 6.89 14.88 6.37
C PHE A 381 7.10 13.85 5.25
N LEU A 382 8.36 13.57 4.93
CA LEU A 382 8.71 12.59 3.90
C LEU A 382 8.26 11.17 4.31
N GLN A 383 8.37 10.83 5.61
CA GLN A 383 7.92 9.55 6.14
C GLN A 383 6.40 9.40 6.16
N GLY A 384 5.66 10.49 6.43
CA GLY A 384 4.23 10.44 6.70
C GLY A 384 3.34 10.43 5.46
N GLY A 385 3.76 10.96 4.35
CA GLY A 385 2.82 11.08 3.25
C GLY A 385 3.37 11.59 1.94
N GLY A 386 4.46 12.36 1.96
CA GLY A 386 5.04 12.87 0.71
C GLY A 386 5.55 11.73 -0.17
N LEU A 387 6.08 10.69 0.44
CA LEU A 387 6.68 9.56 -0.26
C LEU A 387 6.19 8.18 0.23
N GLY A 388 5.38 8.10 1.30
CA GLY A 388 4.85 6.84 1.86
C GLY A 388 5.96 5.82 2.13
N ILE A 389 5.76 4.57 1.65
CA ILE A 389 6.80 3.52 1.68
C ILE A 389 8.09 3.92 0.96
N TYR A 390 8.02 4.90 0.06
CA TYR A 390 9.19 5.51 -0.54
C TYR A 390 10.09 6.19 0.49
N GLY A 391 9.49 6.87 1.47
CA GLY A 391 10.23 7.42 2.60
C GLY A 391 10.95 6.33 3.38
N ASP A 392 10.30 5.17 3.59
CA ASP A 392 10.93 4.01 4.22
C ASP A 392 12.14 3.51 3.43
N PHE A 393 11.98 3.39 2.13
CA PHE A 393 13.02 2.92 1.25
C PHE A 393 14.18 3.92 1.15
N LEU A 394 13.88 5.22 0.99
CA LEU A 394 14.87 6.30 0.94
C LEU A 394 15.67 6.43 2.24
N PHE A 395 14.99 6.36 3.40
CA PHE A 395 15.63 6.67 4.68
C PHE A 395 16.14 5.44 5.43
N SER A 396 15.60 4.25 5.20
CA SER A 396 16.08 3.03 5.87
C SER A 396 17.34 2.45 5.23
N ASP A 397 17.43 2.47 3.91
CA ASP A 397 18.53 1.84 3.18
C ASP A 397 19.71 2.77 2.89
N VAL A 398 19.45 4.03 2.56
CA VAL A 398 20.51 5.02 2.28
C VAL A 398 21.40 5.25 3.53
N ASN A 399 20.79 5.31 4.71
CA ASN A 399 21.53 5.53 5.97
C ASN A 399 22.26 4.31 6.51
N ARG A 400 21.89 3.09 6.09
CA ARG A 400 22.48 1.87 6.66
C ARG A 400 23.71 1.35 5.91
N TYR A 401 23.78 1.61 4.61
CA TYR A 401 24.81 1.05 3.72
C TYR A 401 25.56 2.08 2.89
N ASP A 402 25.42 3.38 3.20
CA ASP A 402 26.07 4.52 2.52
C ASP A 402 25.84 4.56 0.99
N ARG A 403 24.64 4.10 0.55
CA ARG A 403 24.29 3.99 -0.86
C ARG A 403 23.60 5.25 -1.37
N GLY A 404 23.99 5.66 -2.57
CA GLY A 404 23.53 6.91 -3.17
C GLY A 404 22.07 6.86 -3.65
N LEU A 405 21.48 8.03 -3.83
CA LEU A 405 20.14 8.26 -4.41
C LEU A 405 19.91 7.50 -5.73
N ALA A 406 20.97 7.20 -6.49
CA ALA A 406 20.89 6.48 -7.77
C ALA A 406 20.32 5.04 -7.63
N GLU A 407 20.71 4.29 -6.59
CA GLU A 407 20.17 2.94 -6.36
C GLU A 407 18.71 2.97 -5.92
N THR A 408 18.33 3.97 -5.14
CA THR A 408 16.94 4.17 -4.72
C THR A 408 16.05 4.49 -5.91
N ILE A 409 16.55 5.26 -6.87
CA ILE A 409 15.83 5.59 -8.10
C ILE A 409 15.76 4.36 -9.02
N ALA A 410 16.83 3.58 -9.14
CA ALA A 410 16.90 2.40 -10.01
C ALA A 410 16.00 1.24 -9.54
N GLY A 411 15.69 1.16 -8.26
CA GLY A 411 14.80 0.17 -7.66
C GLY A 411 15.53 -1.04 -7.04
N PRO A 412 14.81 -1.80 -6.19
CA PRO A 412 15.42 -2.83 -5.33
C PRO A 412 16.04 -4.01 -6.09
N VAL A 413 15.54 -4.35 -7.26
CA VAL A 413 16.09 -5.43 -8.10
C VAL A 413 17.47 -5.06 -8.66
N VAL A 414 17.66 -3.79 -9.03
CA VAL A 414 18.97 -3.31 -9.51
C VAL A 414 19.98 -3.31 -8.36
N GLY A 415 19.55 -2.86 -7.16
CA GLY A 415 20.40 -2.95 -5.95
C GLY A 415 20.77 -4.39 -5.59
N PHE A 416 19.84 -5.34 -5.71
CA PHE A 416 20.11 -6.76 -5.52
C PHE A 416 21.14 -7.29 -6.53
N ALA A 417 20.97 -6.97 -7.81
CA ALA A 417 21.91 -7.38 -8.86
C ALA A 417 23.31 -6.80 -8.62
N ASP A 418 23.43 -5.56 -8.17
CA ASP A 418 24.74 -4.94 -7.84
C ASP A 418 25.36 -5.59 -6.60
N ASP A 419 24.59 -5.97 -5.59
CA ASP A 419 25.08 -6.70 -4.41
C ASP A 419 25.60 -8.10 -4.78
N VAL A 420 24.86 -8.82 -5.63
CA VAL A 420 25.33 -10.11 -6.17
C VAL A 420 26.62 -9.93 -6.97
N ARG A 421 26.71 -8.90 -7.81
CA ARG A 421 27.92 -8.57 -8.57
C ARG A 421 29.12 -8.28 -7.66
N LYS A 422 28.94 -7.47 -6.62
CA LYS A 422 29.99 -7.15 -5.64
C LYS A 422 30.44 -8.39 -4.90
N LEU A 423 29.50 -9.19 -4.41
CA LEU A 423 29.80 -10.42 -3.67
C LEU A 423 30.56 -11.47 -4.52
N THR A 424 30.31 -11.52 -5.82
CA THR A 424 30.93 -12.51 -6.73
C THR A 424 32.14 -11.92 -7.46
N ILE A 425 31.89 -11.08 -8.47
CA ILE A 425 32.93 -10.51 -9.35
C ILE A 425 33.85 -9.57 -8.57
N GLY A 426 33.31 -8.79 -7.61
CA GLY A 426 34.08 -7.85 -6.80
C GLY A 426 35.17 -8.57 -5.99
N ASN A 427 34.80 -9.59 -5.23
CA ASN A 427 35.76 -10.38 -4.44
C ASN A 427 36.79 -11.15 -5.29
N VAL A 428 36.37 -11.71 -6.43
CA VAL A 428 37.29 -12.36 -7.37
C VAL A 428 38.30 -11.35 -7.92
N THR A 429 37.86 -10.14 -8.27
CA THR A 429 38.74 -9.09 -8.79
C THR A 429 39.75 -8.63 -7.74
N GLN A 430 39.32 -8.44 -6.48
CA GLN A 430 40.18 -8.09 -5.34
C GLN A 430 41.23 -9.19 -5.09
N ALA A 431 40.81 -10.46 -5.09
CA ALA A 431 41.72 -11.61 -4.93
C ALA A 431 42.77 -11.65 -6.04
N ILE A 432 42.39 -11.39 -7.30
CA ILE A 432 43.34 -11.37 -8.45
C ILE A 432 44.33 -10.19 -8.30
N LYS A 433 43.92 -9.07 -7.74
CA LYS A 433 44.79 -7.91 -7.51
C LYS A 433 45.64 -8.01 -6.26
N GLY A 434 45.49 -9.07 -5.46
CA GLY A 434 46.20 -9.22 -4.18
C GLY A 434 45.70 -8.28 -3.09
N GLU A 435 44.50 -7.72 -3.21
CA GLU A 435 43.85 -6.91 -2.21
C GLU A 435 43.14 -7.78 -1.16
N ASP A 436 43.06 -7.30 0.08
CA ASP A 436 42.32 -8.01 1.14
C ASP A 436 40.83 -8.14 0.79
N THR A 437 40.34 -9.37 0.76
CA THR A 437 38.92 -9.65 0.49
C THR A 437 38.12 -9.68 1.80
N ASN A 438 37.03 -8.93 1.87
CA ASN A 438 36.08 -8.97 3.00
C ASN A 438 34.89 -9.88 2.70
N ALA A 439 35.10 -10.93 1.87
CA ALA A 439 34.03 -11.80 1.35
C ALA A 439 33.09 -12.36 2.42
N ALA A 440 33.63 -12.79 3.57
CA ALA A 440 32.80 -13.32 4.66
C ALA A 440 31.90 -12.24 5.30
N SER A 441 32.41 -11.03 5.55
CA SER A 441 31.63 -9.92 6.08
C SER A 441 30.58 -9.43 5.07
N GLU A 442 30.93 -9.38 3.78
CA GLU A 442 30.01 -9.05 2.69
C GLU A 442 28.90 -10.08 2.55
N PHE A 443 29.24 -11.38 2.66
CA PHE A 443 28.24 -12.46 2.64
C PHE A 443 27.26 -12.35 3.83
N ILE A 444 27.75 -12.08 5.04
CA ILE A 444 26.90 -11.87 6.22
C ILE A 444 25.96 -10.67 5.99
N ASN A 445 26.47 -9.57 5.42
CA ASN A 445 25.65 -8.41 5.08
C ASN A 445 24.59 -8.74 4.03
N PHE A 446 24.97 -9.49 3.00
CA PHE A 446 24.06 -9.94 1.95
C PHE A 446 22.96 -10.84 2.53
N ALA A 447 23.33 -11.86 3.31
CA ALA A 447 22.39 -12.76 3.96
C ALA A 447 21.44 -11.98 4.90
N ALA A 448 21.97 -11.09 5.74
CA ALA A 448 21.18 -10.26 6.63
C ALA A 448 20.15 -9.37 5.90
N ARG A 449 20.50 -8.91 4.68
CA ARG A 449 19.65 -8.01 3.88
C ARG A 449 18.58 -8.76 3.11
N TYR A 450 18.89 -9.94 2.57
CA TYR A 450 18.04 -10.65 1.61
C TYR A 450 17.37 -11.91 2.17
N THR A 451 17.61 -12.25 3.43
CA THR A 451 16.89 -13.36 4.09
C THR A 451 15.44 -12.93 4.35
N PRO A 452 14.45 -13.70 3.88
CA PRO A 452 13.05 -13.45 4.17
C PRO A 452 12.79 -13.34 5.69
N GLY A 453 12.04 -12.33 6.10
CA GLY A 453 11.71 -12.09 7.50
C GLY A 453 12.81 -11.43 8.35
N SER A 454 14.01 -11.21 7.82
CA SER A 454 15.10 -10.52 8.54
C SER A 454 14.75 -9.09 8.97
N SER A 455 13.78 -8.48 8.31
CA SER A 455 13.30 -7.11 8.57
C SER A 455 12.07 -7.02 9.47
N LEU A 456 11.54 -8.15 10.00
CA LEU A 456 10.38 -8.13 10.90
C LEU A 456 10.66 -7.22 12.10
N TRP A 457 9.84 -6.20 12.26
CA TRP A 457 10.08 -5.07 13.16
C TRP A 457 10.29 -5.46 14.64
N TYR A 458 9.68 -6.54 15.09
CA TYR A 458 9.77 -7.02 16.48
C TYR A 458 10.95 -7.99 16.73
N SER A 459 11.44 -8.70 15.71
CA SER A 459 12.54 -9.68 15.85
C SER A 459 13.85 -9.21 15.22
N ARG A 460 13.79 -8.23 14.31
CA ARG A 460 14.94 -7.70 13.57
C ARG A 460 16.09 -7.29 14.49
N LEU A 461 15.80 -6.54 15.54
CA LEU A 461 16.82 -6.02 16.44
C LEU A 461 17.55 -7.15 17.18
N ALA A 462 16.78 -8.13 17.67
CA ALA A 462 17.37 -9.31 18.31
C ALA A 462 18.24 -10.11 17.33
N LEU A 463 17.73 -10.39 16.12
CA LEU A 463 18.50 -11.06 15.09
C LEU A 463 19.79 -10.30 14.74
N GLU A 464 19.70 -8.97 14.60
CA GLU A 464 20.84 -8.12 14.31
C GLU A 464 21.89 -8.16 15.41
N ARG A 465 21.49 -8.02 16.68
CA ARG A 465 22.42 -7.96 17.82
C ARG A 465 22.98 -9.33 18.22
N MET A 466 22.13 -10.35 18.26
CA MET A 466 22.50 -11.67 18.78
C MET A 466 23.18 -12.56 17.73
N VAL A 467 22.84 -12.39 16.46
CA VAL A 467 23.38 -13.24 15.38
C VAL A 467 24.30 -12.45 14.47
N ILE A 468 23.78 -11.43 13.76
CA ILE A 468 24.53 -10.75 12.69
C ILE A 468 25.74 -10.01 13.24
N ASP A 469 25.59 -9.22 14.30
CA ASP A 469 26.69 -8.47 14.91
C ASP A 469 27.76 -9.41 15.47
N GLN A 470 27.36 -10.53 16.06
CA GLN A 470 28.32 -11.52 16.61
C GLN A 470 29.06 -12.24 15.47
N SER A 471 28.36 -12.66 14.43
CA SER A 471 28.99 -13.25 13.24
C SER A 471 29.99 -12.31 12.57
N LYS A 472 29.67 -11.01 12.49
CA LYS A 472 30.60 -10.00 11.95
C LYS A 472 31.85 -9.85 12.82
N LYS A 473 31.70 -9.81 14.15
CA LYS A 473 32.86 -9.73 15.06
C LYS A 473 33.79 -10.93 14.92
N TRP A 474 33.24 -12.09 14.55
CA TRP A 474 34.03 -13.32 14.39
C TRP A 474 34.84 -13.31 13.10
N VAL A 475 34.34 -12.69 12.04
CA VAL A 475 35.01 -12.69 10.72
C VAL A 475 35.78 -11.41 10.40
N ASP A 476 35.51 -10.30 11.08
CA ASP A 476 36.10 -8.98 10.82
C ASP A 476 36.54 -8.34 12.15
N PRO A 477 37.87 -8.30 12.44
CA PRO A 477 38.41 -7.70 13.66
C PRO A 477 38.04 -6.22 13.84
N ASP A 478 37.84 -5.48 12.75
CA ASP A 478 37.51 -4.05 12.79
C ASP A 478 36.04 -3.76 13.07
N THR A 479 35.20 -4.76 13.13
CA THR A 479 33.75 -4.63 13.34
C THR A 479 33.43 -3.80 14.58
N THR A 480 34.15 -4.02 15.70
CA THR A 480 33.89 -3.29 16.94
C THR A 480 34.20 -1.79 16.79
N SER A 481 35.25 -1.43 16.08
CA SER A 481 35.61 -0.04 15.82
C SER A 481 34.61 0.64 14.88
N LYS A 482 34.14 -0.08 13.85
CA LYS A 482 33.09 0.37 12.94
C LYS A 482 31.78 0.63 13.67
N MET A 483 31.39 -0.25 14.61
CA MET A 483 30.18 -0.09 15.45
C MET A 483 30.28 1.14 16.34
N ARG A 484 31.43 1.40 17.00
CA ARG A 484 31.64 2.60 17.82
C ARG A 484 31.59 3.89 17.01
N ARG A 485 32.15 3.90 15.80
CA ARG A 485 32.05 5.05 14.88
C ARG A 485 30.58 5.33 14.51
N LEU A 486 29.80 4.27 14.29
CA LEU A 486 28.36 4.39 14.00
C LEU A 486 27.60 5.01 15.20
N GLU A 487 27.87 4.56 16.43
CA GLU A 487 27.29 5.14 17.64
C GLU A 487 27.62 6.62 17.79
N THR A 488 28.90 7.00 17.60
CA THR A 488 29.34 8.40 17.64
C THR A 488 28.67 9.24 16.56
N ARG A 489 28.54 8.70 15.34
CA ARG A 489 27.84 9.37 14.25
C ARG A 489 26.38 9.69 14.61
N TYR A 490 25.62 8.73 15.13
CA TYR A 490 24.22 8.94 15.51
C TYR A 490 24.05 9.91 16.65
N ARG A 491 24.98 9.87 17.64
CA ARG A 491 25.00 10.83 18.75
C ARG A 491 25.24 12.25 18.24
N ASN A 492 26.23 12.45 17.38
CA ASN A 492 26.62 13.78 16.90
C ASN A 492 25.63 14.34 15.86
N GLN A 493 25.05 13.49 15.01
CA GLN A 493 24.19 13.93 13.93
C GLN A 493 22.72 14.07 14.35
N TYR A 494 22.25 13.24 15.27
CA TYR A 494 20.82 13.17 15.62
C TYR A 494 20.54 13.27 17.11
N GLY A 495 21.52 13.51 17.98
CA GLY A 495 21.34 13.54 19.42
C GLY A 495 20.90 12.20 20.03
N GLN A 496 21.12 11.08 19.31
CA GLN A 496 20.57 9.77 19.70
C GLN A 496 21.60 8.89 20.37
N ASN A 497 21.19 8.24 21.46
CA ASN A 497 21.92 7.13 22.07
C ASN A 497 21.25 5.79 21.74
N TYR A 498 22.00 4.71 21.89
CA TYR A 498 21.45 3.37 21.76
C TYR A 498 20.95 2.88 23.14
N TRP A 499 19.75 2.33 23.18
CA TRP A 499 19.26 1.57 24.34
C TRP A 499 19.66 0.09 24.25
N TRP A 500 19.87 -0.41 23.01
CA TRP A 500 20.51 -1.70 22.72
C TRP A 500 21.63 -1.47 21.71
N ARG A 501 22.86 -1.43 22.24
CA ARG A 501 24.05 -1.05 21.45
C ARG A 501 24.42 -2.11 20.43
N PRO A 502 24.94 -1.73 19.25
CA PRO A 502 25.54 -2.65 18.28
C PRO A 502 26.58 -3.56 18.92
N GLY A 503 26.51 -4.86 18.61
CA GLY A 503 27.44 -5.85 19.11
C GLY A 503 27.23 -6.33 20.55
N LYS A 504 26.21 -5.86 21.25
CA LYS A 504 25.79 -6.39 22.56
C LYS A 504 24.64 -7.39 22.39
N THR A 505 24.71 -8.52 23.07
CA THR A 505 23.69 -9.58 22.97
C THR A 505 22.44 -9.28 23.80
N THR A 506 22.52 -8.38 24.78
CA THR A 506 21.40 -7.96 25.61
C THR A 506 21.25 -6.44 25.61
N PRO A 507 20.03 -5.92 25.79
CA PRO A 507 19.82 -4.48 25.98
C PRO A 507 20.43 -4.01 27.29
N GLU A 508 21.03 -2.81 27.30
CA GLU A 508 21.64 -2.22 28.50
C GLU A 508 20.61 -1.44 29.33
N ARG A 509 19.55 -0.96 28.72
CA ARG A 509 18.46 -0.21 29.35
C ARG A 509 17.20 -0.23 28.47
N SER A 510 16.11 0.38 28.93
CA SER A 510 14.94 0.69 28.11
C SER A 510 15.18 1.94 27.24
N PRO A 511 14.39 2.14 26.16
CA PRO A 511 14.41 3.38 25.39
C PRO A 511 14.15 4.61 26.27
N ASN A 512 14.93 5.66 26.10
CA ASN A 512 14.69 6.95 26.75
C ASN A 512 13.64 7.75 25.97
N LEU A 513 12.38 7.69 26.40
CA LEU A 513 11.29 8.38 25.72
C LEU A 513 11.33 9.90 25.93
N SER A 514 12.02 10.41 26.97
CA SER A 514 12.15 11.86 27.21
C SER A 514 13.03 12.56 26.17
N ASN A 515 13.86 11.81 25.46
CA ASN A 515 14.70 12.32 24.38
C ASN A 515 13.92 13.01 23.24
N VAL A 516 12.59 12.76 23.17
CA VAL A 516 11.69 13.44 22.23
C VAL A 516 11.62 14.94 22.51
N PHE A 517 11.83 15.37 23.75
CA PHE A 517 11.67 16.74 24.23
C PHE A 517 13.02 17.42 24.55
N GLU A 518 14.14 16.72 24.39
CA GLU A 518 15.49 17.23 24.50
C GLU A 518 16.01 17.74 23.15
#